data_f8cc59f8cc8c764c4c846cfd7b56dd71
#
_entry.id   f8cc59f8cc8c764c4c846cfd7b56dd71
#
_cell.length_a   1.000
_cell.length_b   1.000
_cell.length_c   1.000
_cell.angle_alpha   90.00
_cell.angle_beta   90.00
_cell.angle_gamma   90.00
#
_symmetry.space_group_name_H-M   'P 1'
#
loop_
_entity.id
_entity.type
_entity.pdbx_description
1 polymer ?
#
loop_
_entity_poly.entity_id
_entity_poly.type
_entity_poly.pdbx_seq_one_letter_code
_entity_poly.pdbx_strand_id
1 'polypeptide(L)'
;QLIQHLLDVGVSPRKILYFSFDEENFDIKEVVEAYKINVLREEFNQVDKIYIFFDEVQKVEDWENKIKVYYDLYPNLKIFLSGSASLTLSRKSKESLAGRIYDFNLMPLTFKEFLEMKRVRVTFEDARLLNQKISLYFSDFMRKSGFPEIIDEVDDEKIKSYIKLSVI
;
A
#
# COMPACT_ATOMS: atom_id res chain seq x y z
N GLN A 1 -5.84 4.53 4.10
CA GLN A 1 -6.94 3.76 4.72
C GLN A 1 -6.49 3.09 6.03
N LEU A 2 -5.41 2.27 6.06
CA LEU A 2 -4.99 1.55 7.27
C LEU A 2 -4.55 2.50 8.39
N ILE A 3 -3.73 3.52 8.08
CA ILE A 3 -3.34 4.57 9.04
C ILE A 3 -4.57 5.30 9.57
N GLN A 4 -5.51 5.68 8.71
CA GLN A 4 -6.76 6.32 9.13
C GLN A 4 -7.54 5.44 10.09
N HIS A 5 -7.68 4.15 9.78
CA HIS A 5 -8.33 3.21 10.68
C HIS A 5 -7.67 3.13 12.06
N LEU A 6 -6.32 3.12 12.13
CA LEU A 6 -5.60 3.14 13.40
C LEU A 6 -5.90 4.40 14.21
N LEU A 7 -5.95 5.57 13.56
CA LEU A 7 -6.32 6.83 14.19
C LEU A 7 -7.77 6.81 14.70
N ASP A 8 -8.70 6.29 13.89
CA ASP A 8 -10.13 6.20 14.21
C ASP A 8 -10.40 5.28 15.43
N VAL A 9 -9.61 4.23 15.60
CA VAL A 9 -9.67 3.34 16.79
C VAL A 9 -8.86 3.84 17.98
N GLY A 10 -8.34 5.07 17.92
CA GLY A 10 -7.71 5.76 19.05
C GLY A 10 -6.22 5.51 19.24
N VAL A 11 -5.52 4.97 18.24
CA VAL A 11 -4.05 4.88 18.29
C VAL A 11 -3.46 6.28 18.22
N SER A 12 -2.60 6.61 19.19
CA SER A 12 -1.92 7.92 19.22
C SER A 12 -1.10 8.14 17.95
N PRO A 13 -1.18 9.31 17.29
CA PRO A 13 -0.36 9.64 16.12
C PRO A 13 1.15 9.49 16.37
N ARG A 14 1.62 9.70 17.60
CA ARG A 14 3.03 9.51 17.97
C ARG A 14 3.50 8.06 17.87
N LYS A 15 2.58 7.09 17.93
CA LYS A 15 2.86 5.66 17.79
C LYS A 15 2.78 5.17 16.33
N ILE A 16 2.63 6.09 15.38
CA ILE A 16 2.53 5.78 13.95
C ILE A 16 3.65 6.53 13.22
N LEU A 17 4.56 5.78 12.59
CA LEU A 17 5.55 6.29 11.67
C LEU A 17 5.10 5.94 10.25
N TYR A 18 5.03 6.94 9.36
CA TYR A 18 4.97 6.75 7.91
C TYR A 18 6.15 7.44 7.27
N PHE A 19 6.84 6.74 6.37
CA PHE A 19 7.94 7.30 5.59
C PHE A 19 7.98 6.65 4.21
N SER A 20 8.13 7.47 3.16
CA SER A 20 8.36 7.01 1.79
C SER A 20 9.82 7.23 1.40
N PHE A 21 10.45 6.19 0.86
CA PHE A 21 11.81 6.25 0.34
C PHE A 21 11.86 6.70 -1.14
N ASP A 22 10.75 7.26 -1.65
CA ASP A 22 10.66 7.66 -3.06
C ASP A 22 11.49 8.92 -3.38
N GLU A 23 11.50 9.89 -2.48
CA GLU A 23 12.03 11.22 -2.74
C GLU A 23 13.43 11.47 -2.16
N GLU A 24 13.88 10.70 -1.15
CA GLU A 24 15.12 10.98 -0.44
C GLU A 24 15.89 9.68 -0.11
N ASN A 25 17.22 9.73 -0.24
CA ASN A 25 18.12 8.60 0.04
C ASN A 25 18.45 8.50 1.53
N PHE A 26 17.45 8.29 2.38
CA PHE A 26 17.65 7.97 3.79
C PHE A 26 17.79 6.48 4.03
N ASP A 27 18.57 6.13 5.06
CA ASP A 27 18.60 4.76 5.56
C ASP A 27 17.44 4.49 6.53
N ILE A 28 16.95 3.25 6.57
CA ILE A 28 15.90 2.84 7.53
C ILE A 28 16.31 3.19 8.96
N LYS A 29 17.58 2.98 9.31
CA LYS A 29 18.09 3.28 10.65
C LYS A 29 17.99 4.76 10.97
N GLU A 30 18.35 5.63 10.04
CA GLU A 30 18.27 7.09 10.22
C GLU A 30 16.83 7.54 10.47
N VAL A 31 15.89 7.04 9.65
CA VAL A 31 14.47 7.36 9.78
C VAL A 31 13.91 6.90 11.13
N VAL A 32 14.23 5.67 11.52
CA VAL A 32 13.74 5.08 12.80
C VAL A 32 14.32 5.81 14.01
N GLU A 33 15.62 6.13 13.99
CA GLU A 33 16.24 6.90 15.10
C GLU A 33 15.71 8.33 15.16
N ALA A 34 15.54 9.01 14.03
CA ALA A 34 14.93 10.33 13.99
C ALA A 34 13.49 10.32 14.54
N TYR A 35 12.70 9.33 14.19
CA TYR A 35 11.36 9.15 14.72
C TYR A 35 11.38 8.92 16.24
N LYS A 36 12.23 8.01 16.73
CA LYS A 36 12.37 7.70 18.15
C LYS A 36 12.69 8.96 18.97
N ILE A 37 13.66 9.77 18.50
CA ILE A 37 14.13 10.94 19.23
C ILE A 37 13.13 12.11 19.16
N ASN A 38 12.61 12.40 17.98
CA ASN A 38 11.86 13.63 17.74
C ASN A 38 10.35 13.51 17.91
N VAL A 39 9.77 12.32 17.67
CA VAL A 39 8.33 12.11 17.65
C VAL A 39 7.88 11.25 18.82
N LEU A 40 8.40 10.03 18.92
CA LEU A 40 8.03 9.09 19.98
C LEU A 40 8.48 9.58 21.35
N ARG A 41 9.75 9.99 21.45
CA ARG A 41 10.43 10.51 22.65
C ARG A 41 10.47 9.51 23.81
N GLU A 42 10.43 8.25 23.49
CA GLU A 42 10.48 7.12 24.40
C GLU A 42 11.28 5.98 23.75
N GLU A 43 11.84 5.08 24.55
CA GLU A 43 12.46 3.87 24.02
C GLU A 43 11.38 2.89 23.53
N PHE A 44 11.64 2.16 22.44
CA PHE A 44 10.66 1.26 21.85
C PHE A 44 10.13 0.22 22.83
N ASN A 45 10.97 -0.31 23.71
CA ASN A 45 10.60 -1.30 24.72
C ASN A 45 9.70 -0.76 25.85
N GLN A 46 9.54 0.56 25.94
CA GLN A 46 8.69 1.23 26.95
C GLN A 46 7.28 1.51 26.42
N VAL A 47 7.06 1.30 25.13
CA VAL A 47 5.78 1.57 24.46
C VAL A 47 5.09 0.25 24.14
N ASP A 48 3.80 0.15 24.40
CA ASP A 48 3.01 -1.06 24.22
C ASP A 48 3.02 -1.55 22.74
N LYS A 49 2.65 -0.70 21.80
CA LYS A 49 2.64 -1.02 20.37
C LYS A 49 2.93 0.20 19.50
N ILE A 50 3.77 0.01 18.49
CA ILE A 50 4.16 1.03 17.52
C ILE A 50 3.93 0.48 16.13
N TYR A 51 3.40 1.32 15.23
CA TYR A 51 3.10 1.00 13.84
C TYR A 51 4.03 1.78 12.92
N ILE A 52 4.79 1.05 12.10
CA ILE A 52 5.75 1.61 11.15
C ILE A 52 5.29 1.25 9.74
N PHE A 53 5.16 2.27 8.90
CA PHE A 53 4.79 2.15 7.49
C PHE A 53 5.94 2.68 6.65
N PHE A 54 6.59 1.81 5.91
CA PHE A 54 7.61 2.16 4.94
C PHE A 54 7.11 1.92 3.53
N ASP A 55 7.11 2.99 2.74
CA ASP A 55 6.72 2.96 1.34
C ASP A 55 7.95 2.97 0.44
N GLU A 56 7.88 2.28 -0.71
CA GLU A 56 8.96 2.12 -1.69
C GLU A 56 10.26 1.58 -1.05
N VAL A 57 10.15 0.67 -0.09
CA VAL A 57 11.27 0.18 0.72
C VAL A 57 12.37 -0.50 -0.10
N GLN A 58 12.06 -1.02 -1.31
CA GLN A 58 13.05 -1.62 -2.22
C GLN A 58 14.11 -0.63 -2.72
N LYS A 59 13.91 0.67 -2.52
CA LYS A 59 14.92 1.69 -2.84
C LYS A 59 16.06 1.73 -1.82
N VAL A 60 15.86 1.14 -0.65
CA VAL A 60 16.89 1.05 0.38
C VAL A 60 17.71 -0.23 0.17
N GLU A 61 19.01 -0.09 0.07
CA GLU A 61 19.92 -1.23 -0.04
C GLU A 61 19.84 -2.11 1.22
N ASP A 62 19.76 -3.43 1.02
CA ASP A 62 19.73 -4.44 2.10
C ASP A 62 18.60 -4.22 3.13
N TRP A 63 17.47 -3.67 2.67
CA TRP A 63 16.32 -3.34 3.52
C TRP A 63 15.79 -4.55 4.29
N GLU A 64 15.87 -5.76 3.73
CA GLU A 64 15.39 -7.00 4.35
C GLU A 64 16.12 -7.30 5.66
N ASN A 65 17.45 -7.18 5.67
CA ASN A 65 18.25 -7.41 6.87
C ASN A 65 18.02 -6.30 7.91
N LYS A 66 17.87 -5.06 7.47
CA LYS A 66 17.56 -3.93 8.34
C LYS A 66 16.22 -4.11 9.04
N ILE A 67 15.17 -4.46 8.30
CA ILE A 67 13.84 -4.74 8.85
C ILE A 67 13.88 -5.93 9.81
N LYS A 68 14.60 -7.00 9.44
CA LYS A 68 14.77 -8.18 10.31
C LYS A 68 15.33 -7.82 11.67
N VAL A 69 16.33 -6.92 11.74
CA VAL A 69 16.92 -6.47 13.00
C VAL A 69 15.85 -5.84 13.90
N TYR A 70 15.03 -4.93 13.37
CA TYR A 70 13.95 -4.29 14.15
C TYR A 70 12.88 -5.28 14.57
N TYR A 71 12.48 -6.19 13.66
CA TYR A 71 11.52 -7.23 13.96
C TYR A 71 11.96 -8.16 15.10
N ASP A 72 13.23 -8.58 15.07
CA ASP A 72 13.77 -9.51 16.07
C ASP A 72 14.04 -8.83 17.43
N LEU A 73 14.42 -7.54 17.44
CA LEU A 73 14.72 -6.79 18.65
C LEU A 73 13.48 -6.23 19.37
N TYR A 74 12.42 -5.88 18.61
CA TYR A 74 11.27 -5.14 19.14
C TYR A 74 9.95 -5.82 18.74
N PRO A 75 9.48 -6.83 19.50
CA PRO A 75 8.25 -7.57 19.19
C PRO A 75 6.98 -6.70 19.25
N ASN A 76 7.05 -5.52 19.86
CA ASN A 76 5.97 -4.54 19.91
C ASN A 76 5.88 -3.65 18.64
N LEU A 77 6.86 -3.72 17.75
CA LEU A 77 6.78 -3.04 16.44
C LEU A 77 5.90 -3.85 15.48
N LYS A 78 4.94 -3.17 14.88
CA LYS A 78 4.17 -3.68 13.74
C LYS A 78 4.61 -2.96 12.48
N ILE A 79 5.33 -3.66 11.61
CA ILE A 79 5.96 -3.07 10.44
C ILE A 79 5.14 -3.45 9.20
N PHE A 80 4.77 -2.44 8.41
CA PHE A 80 4.10 -2.55 7.13
C PHE A 80 5.05 -2.01 6.06
N LEU A 81 5.21 -2.78 5.01
CA LEU A 81 6.09 -2.45 3.90
C LEU A 81 5.26 -2.40 2.63
N SER A 82 5.44 -1.37 1.83
CA SER A 82 4.91 -1.30 0.48
C SER A 82 6.02 -1.05 -0.53
N GLY A 83 5.76 -1.46 -1.76
CA GLY A 83 6.68 -1.28 -2.85
C GLY A 83 6.20 -1.99 -4.11
N SER A 84 6.95 -1.84 -5.21
CA SER A 84 6.63 -2.46 -6.49
C SER A 84 6.70 -3.99 -6.43
N ALA A 85 6.18 -4.66 -7.46
CA ALA A 85 6.18 -6.13 -7.57
C ALA A 85 7.59 -6.76 -7.44
N SER A 86 8.66 -5.99 -7.69
CA SER A 86 10.04 -6.42 -7.48
C SER A 86 10.37 -6.73 -6.02
N LEU A 87 9.63 -6.17 -5.07
CA LEU A 87 9.82 -6.38 -3.64
C LEU A 87 9.60 -7.84 -3.23
N THR A 88 8.57 -8.47 -3.77
CA THR A 88 8.20 -9.87 -3.45
C THR A 88 8.95 -10.91 -4.27
N LEU A 89 9.58 -10.50 -5.37
CA LEU A 89 10.25 -11.43 -6.30
C LEU A 89 11.71 -11.71 -5.94
N SER A 90 12.32 -10.91 -5.05
CA SER A 90 13.71 -11.11 -4.71
C SER A 90 13.87 -12.38 -3.86
N ARG A 91 14.81 -13.26 -4.28
CA ARG A 91 15.16 -14.46 -3.53
C ARG A 91 15.70 -14.13 -2.14
N LYS A 92 16.40 -13.00 -2.01
CA LYS A 92 16.93 -12.47 -0.75
C LYS A 92 15.82 -12.15 0.26
N SER A 93 14.73 -11.50 -0.17
CA SER A 93 13.60 -11.16 0.69
C SER A 93 12.96 -12.42 1.28
N LYS A 94 12.77 -13.44 0.46
CA LYS A 94 12.18 -14.71 0.88
C LYS A 94 13.07 -15.48 1.86
N GLU A 95 14.37 -15.43 1.68
CA GLU A 95 15.32 -16.12 2.56
C GLU A 95 15.53 -15.37 3.89
N SER A 96 15.72 -14.05 3.84
CA SER A 96 16.01 -13.25 5.03
C SER A 96 14.79 -13.07 5.95
N LEU A 97 13.58 -12.91 5.37
CA LEU A 97 12.35 -12.67 6.11
C LEU A 97 11.45 -13.92 6.25
N ALA A 98 11.97 -15.10 5.94
CA ALA A 98 11.23 -16.35 6.04
C ALA A 98 10.58 -16.50 7.44
N GLY A 99 9.25 -16.72 7.46
CA GLY A 99 8.47 -16.86 8.68
C GLY A 99 8.20 -15.56 9.46
N ARG A 100 8.63 -14.38 8.94
CA ARG A 100 8.46 -13.07 9.57
C ARG A 100 7.54 -12.14 8.82
N ILE A 101 7.22 -12.44 7.56
CA ILE A 101 6.45 -11.58 6.66
C ILE A 101 5.20 -12.29 6.15
N TYR A 102 4.13 -11.53 5.98
CA TYR A 102 2.93 -11.91 5.26
C TYR A 102 2.81 -11.05 4.01
N ASP A 103 2.76 -11.67 2.85
CA ASP A 103 2.63 -10.98 1.57
C ASP A 103 1.16 -10.74 1.23
N PHE A 104 0.84 -9.51 0.86
CA PHE A 104 -0.45 -9.10 0.36
C PHE A 104 -0.30 -8.46 -1.01
N ASN A 105 -0.79 -9.12 -2.05
CA ASN A 105 -0.80 -8.55 -3.39
C ASN A 105 -2.04 -7.69 -3.59
N LEU A 106 -1.84 -6.40 -3.84
CA LEU A 106 -2.91 -5.51 -4.28
C LEU A 106 -3.04 -5.64 -5.80
N MET A 107 -4.14 -6.24 -6.21
CA MET A 107 -4.50 -6.35 -7.63
C MET A 107 -5.29 -5.12 -8.07
N PRO A 108 -5.27 -4.77 -9.36
CA PRO A 108 -6.21 -3.81 -9.92
C PRO A 108 -7.65 -4.18 -9.56
N LEU A 109 -8.55 -3.18 -9.53
CA LEU A 109 -9.95 -3.39 -9.22
C LEU A 109 -10.56 -4.48 -10.12
N THR A 110 -11.37 -5.33 -9.52
CA THR A 110 -12.31 -6.16 -10.28
C THR A 110 -13.43 -5.28 -10.85
N PHE A 111 -14.13 -5.75 -11.87
CA PHE A 111 -15.28 -5.01 -12.42
C PHE A 111 -16.36 -4.73 -11.38
N LYS A 112 -16.57 -5.64 -10.44
CA LYS A 112 -17.49 -5.43 -9.33
C LYS A 112 -17.06 -4.27 -8.43
N GLU A 113 -15.81 -4.23 -8.00
CA GLU A 113 -15.25 -3.14 -7.21
C GLU A 113 -15.27 -1.80 -7.96
N PHE A 114 -14.99 -1.83 -9.27
CA PHE A 114 -15.14 -0.65 -10.11
C PHE A 114 -16.57 -0.10 -10.09
N LEU A 115 -17.59 -0.95 -10.21
CA LEU A 115 -19.00 -0.54 -10.12
C LEU A 115 -19.34 0.01 -8.73
N GLU A 116 -18.85 -0.62 -7.67
CA GLU A 116 -19.03 -0.17 -6.29
C GLU A 116 -18.42 1.23 -6.07
N MET A 117 -17.21 1.47 -6.54
CA MET A 117 -16.56 2.78 -6.49
C MET A 117 -17.31 3.84 -7.31
N LYS A 118 -17.85 3.47 -8.47
CA LYS A 118 -18.75 4.32 -9.28
C LYS A 118 -20.14 4.49 -8.64
N ARG A 119 -20.39 3.89 -7.46
CA ARG A 119 -21.69 3.88 -6.77
C ARG A 119 -22.83 3.32 -7.64
N VAL A 120 -22.49 2.41 -8.55
CA VAL A 120 -23.46 1.72 -9.40
C VAL A 120 -23.84 0.41 -8.74
N ARG A 121 -25.11 0.29 -8.35
CA ARG A 121 -25.69 -0.96 -7.87
C ARG A 121 -26.34 -1.68 -9.04
N VAL A 122 -25.96 -2.93 -9.24
CA VAL A 122 -26.54 -3.81 -10.28
C VAL A 122 -27.25 -4.93 -9.55
N THR A 123 -28.56 -5.05 -9.75
CA THR A 123 -29.35 -6.21 -9.27
C THR A 123 -29.46 -7.27 -10.39
N PHE A 124 -29.80 -8.50 -10.03
CA PHE A 124 -30.02 -9.57 -11.02
C PHE A 124 -31.15 -9.26 -12.01
N GLU A 125 -32.17 -8.53 -11.58
CA GLU A 125 -33.28 -8.09 -12.41
C GLU A 125 -32.83 -6.98 -13.40
N ASP A 126 -31.95 -6.11 -12.97
CA ASP A 126 -31.34 -5.07 -13.81
C ASP A 126 -30.45 -5.64 -14.90
N ALA A 127 -29.83 -6.82 -14.68
CA ALA A 127 -28.92 -7.42 -15.65
C ALA A 127 -29.59 -7.75 -17.00
N ARG A 128 -30.91 -7.99 -17.01
CA ARG A 128 -31.68 -8.21 -18.26
C ARG A 128 -32.06 -6.90 -18.97
N LEU A 129 -32.33 -5.84 -18.24
CA LEU A 129 -32.79 -4.54 -18.75
C LEU A 129 -31.65 -3.56 -19.01
N LEU A 130 -30.48 -3.75 -18.36
CA LEU A 130 -29.37 -2.82 -18.35
C LEU A 130 -28.15 -3.29 -19.16
N ASN A 131 -28.29 -4.29 -20.04
CA ASN A 131 -27.17 -4.82 -20.82
C ASN A 131 -26.35 -3.71 -21.52
N GLN A 132 -26.99 -2.70 -22.08
CA GLN A 132 -26.30 -1.58 -22.74
C GLN A 132 -25.52 -0.73 -21.72
N LYS A 133 -26.14 -0.40 -20.58
CA LYS A 133 -25.49 0.41 -19.54
C LYS A 133 -24.33 -0.32 -18.87
N ILE A 134 -24.49 -1.61 -18.59
CA ILE A 134 -23.42 -2.47 -18.05
C ILE A 134 -22.28 -2.59 -19.04
N SER A 135 -22.59 -2.74 -20.36
CA SER A 135 -21.57 -2.80 -21.41
C SER A 135 -20.76 -1.49 -21.50
N LEU A 136 -21.37 -0.33 -21.29
CA LEU A 136 -20.67 0.95 -21.23
C LEU A 136 -19.73 1.03 -20.04
N TYR A 137 -20.19 0.62 -18.85
CA TYR A 137 -19.32 0.54 -17.67
C TYR A 137 -18.20 -0.47 -17.82
N PHE A 138 -18.47 -1.61 -18.47
CA PHE A 138 -17.45 -2.61 -18.73
C PHE A 138 -16.39 -2.10 -19.72
N SER A 139 -16.81 -1.39 -20.77
CA SER A 139 -15.88 -0.74 -21.70
C SER A 139 -15.02 0.32 -21.01
N ASP A 140 -15.61 1.12 -20.09
CA ASP A 140 -14.88 2.11 -19.30
C ASP A 140 -13.88 1.43 -18.34
N PHE A 141 -14.29 0.35 -17.68
CA PHE A 141 -13.42 -0.48 -16.86
C PHE A 141 -12.23 -1.05 -17.62
N MET A 142 -12.49 -1.66 -18.80
CA MET A 142 -11.42 -2.21 -19.63
C MET A 142 -10.44 -1.15 -20.09
N ARG A 143 -10.93 0.04 -20.44
CA ARG A 143 -10.11 1.19 -20.85
C ARG A 143 -9.19 1.67 -19.72
N LYS A 144 -9.64 1.60 -18.47
CA LYS A 144 -8.92 2.07 -17.26
C LYS A 144 -8.13 0.97 -16.56
N SER A 145 -8.19 -0.27 -17.08
CA SER A 145 -7.44 -1.42 -16.55
C SER A 145 -7.59 -1.67 -15.05
N GLY A 146 -8.69 -1.19 -14.44
CA GLY A 146 -8.98 -1.36 -13.01
C GLY A 146 -8.13 -0.51 -12.07
N PHE A 147 -7.48 0.56 -12.54
CA PHE A 147 -6.76 1.50 -11.68
C PHE A 147 -7.72 2.48 -10.99
N PRO A 148 -7.77 2.51 -9.63
CA PRO A 148 -8.69 3.38 -8.90
C PRO A 148 -8.40 4.88 -9.11
N GLU A 149 -7.15 5.27 -9.33
CA GLU A 149 -6.71 6.67 -9.47
C GLU A 149 -7.32 7.34 -10.70
N ILE A 150 -7.59 6.58 -11.75
CA ILE A 150 -8.16 7.10 -13.00
C ILE A 150 -9.63 6.72 -13.18
N ILE A 151 -10.31 6.28 -12.11
CA ILE A 151 -11.69 5.78 -12.20
C ILE A 151 -12.66 6.83 -12.75
N ASP A 152 -12.46 8.11 -12.44
CA ASP A 152 -13.29 9.22 -12.89
C ASP A 152 -12.67 10.02 -14.03
N GLU A 153 -11.48 9.65 -14.53
CA GLU A 153 -10.84 10.32 -15.64
C GLU A 153 -11.60 10.02 -16.94
N VAL A 154 -11.81 11.04 -17.76
CA VAL A 154 -12.53 10.95 -19.04
C VAL A 154 -11.62 11.17 -20.25
N ASP A 155 -10.47 11.79 -20.06
CA ASP A 155 -9.49 12.08 -21.09
C ASP A 155 -8.68 10.84 -21.45
N ASP A 156 -8.82 10.37 -22.68
CA ASP A 156 -8.17 9.16 -23.18
C ASP A 156 -6.63 9.27 -23.18
N GLU A 157 -6.08 10.44 -23.45
CA GLU A 157 -4.61 10.62 -23.46
C GLU A 157 -4.04 10.57 -22.06
N LYS A 158 -4.74 11.12 -21.06
CA LYS A 158 -4.36 11.00 -19.65
C LYS A 158 -4.45 9.56 -19.16
N ILE A 159 -5.53 8.85 -19.52
CA ILE A 159 -5.70 7.43 -19.16
C ILE A 159 -4.56 6.60 -19.74
N LYS A 160 -4.25 6.74 -21.03
CA LYS A 160 -3.16 6.02 -21.68
C LYS A 160 -1.80 6.35 -21.07
N SER A 161 -1.55 7.63 -20.80
CA SER A 161 -0.32 8.08 -20.17
C SER A 161 -0.15 7.47 -18.78
N TYR A 162 -1.19 7.49 -17.97
CA TYR A 162 -1.18 6.89 -16.63
C TYR A 162 -0.86 5.39 -16.68
N ILE A 163 -1.59 4.63 -17.50
CA ILE A 163 -1.38 3.18 -17.64
C ILE A 163 0.04 2.88 -18.10
N LYS A 164 0.55 3.62 -19.08
CA LYS A 164 1.90 3.44 -19.60
C LYS A 164 2.97 3.66 -18.52
N LEU A 165 2.76 4.61 -17.61
CA LEU A 165 3.70 4.91 -16.52
C LEU A 165 3.56 3.92 -15.35
N SER A 166 2.39 3.31 -15.17
CA SER A 166 2.11 2.43 -14.02
C SER A 166 2.42 0.95 -14.27
N VAL A 167 2.61 0.54 -15.53
CA VAL A 167 2.78 -0.88 -15.92
C VAL A 167 4.21 -1.22 -16.36
N ILE A 168 5.18 -0.30 -16.20
CA ILE A 168 6.59 -0.53 -16.55
C ILE A 168 7.35 -1.22 -15.43
#